data_0839eb5f3f54b59bc4971ca3f0bce85f
#
_entry.id   0839eb5f3f54b59bc4971ca3f0bce85f
#
_cell.length_a   1.000
_cell.length_b   1.000
_cell.length_c   1.000
_cell.angle_alpha   90.00
_cell.angle_beta   90.00
_cell.angle_gamma   90.00
#
_symmetry.space_group_name_H-M   'P 1'
#
loop_
_entity.id
_entity.type
_entity.pdbx_description
1 polymer ?
#
loop_
_entity_poly.entity_id
_entity_poly.type
_entity_poly.pdbx_seq_one_letter_code
_entity_poly.pdbx_strand_id
1 'polypeptide(L)'
;MAAAALPLPADTFSYAGDTMSTSLSEGREHALLRGNARVETEDLRITASEIELFGKDFIYALCRGSVHVVDAKRGIELTSTELFYNRRDKIARVTGNAVMSDLENEMVVKGGFIEDRDSEGLTVVQIGVRILKKDLVCRAEFARYWRERKVLELSGMPVVTRRGDTYQAARIVIDLDTEEMTFEGEVKGSLETAEEEPGAPATTGGSAPADAGAPGDSSAPAGGGSGQ
;
A
#
# COMPACT_ATOMS: atom_id res chain seq x y z
N MET A 1 -6.15 50.67 -18.15
CA MET A 1 -4.91 49.89 -18.28
C MET A 1 -5.33 48.41 -18.13
N ALA A 2 -5.33 47.67 -19.24
CA ALA A 2 -5.59 46.25 -19.23
C ALA A 2 -4.29 45.53 -18.85
N ALA A 3 -4.30 44.86 -17.70
CA ALA A 3 -3.20 43.97 -17.33
C ALA A 3 -3.24 42.76 -18.27
N ALA A 4 -2.28 42.65 -19.16
CA ALA A 4 -2.07 41.46 -19.94
C ALA A 4 -1.68 40.35 -18.99
N ALA A 5 -2.54 39.35 -18.84
CA ALA A 5 -2.19 38.10 -18.18
C ALA A 5 -1.07 37.44 -18.98
N LEU A 6 0.11 37.31 -18.39
CA LEU A 6 1.20 36.53 -18.96
C LEU A 6 0.68 35.08 -19.12
N PRO A 7 0.88 34.45 -20.28
CA PRO A 7 0.53 33.03 -20.43
C PRO A 7 1.37 32.25 -19.42
N LEU A 8 0.71 31.38 -18.64
CA LEU A 8 1.39 30.38 -17.82
C LEU A 8 2.32 29.58 -18.73
N PRO A 9 3.54 29.24 -18.31
CA PRO A 9 4.42 28.40 -19.10
C PRO A 9 3.70 27.12 -19.46
N ALA A 10 3.62 26.80 -20.75
CA ALA A 10 3.11 25.52 -21.21
C ALA A 10 3.99 24.42 -20.60
N ASP A 11 3.38 23.46 -19.91
CA ASP A 11 4.11 22.31 -19.39
C ASP A 11 4.83 21.63 -20.56
N THR A 12 6.14 21.76 -20.59
CA THR A 12 6.97 21.15 -21.63
C THR A 12 7.19 19.69 -21.26
N PHE A 13 6.89 18.78 -22.16
CA PHE A 13 7.24 17.38 -22.02
C PHE A 13 8.18 16.93 -23.13
N SER A 14 9.08 16.01 -22.80
CA SER A 14 9.95 15.32 -23.75
C SER A 14 9.43 13.93 -24.03
N TYR A 15 9.75 13.39 -25.19
CA TYR A 15 9.39 12.03 -25.57
C TYR A 15 10.52 11.34 -26.32
N ALA A 16 10.57 10.01 -26.24
CA ALA A 16 11.52 9.17 -26.96
C ALA A 16 10.90 7.80 -27.27
N GLY A 17 11.44 7.12 -28.23
CA GLY A 17 11.05 5.76 -28.62
C GLY A 17 11.90 5.27 -29.79
N ASP A 18 11.86 3.97 -30.10
CA ASP A 18 12.62 3.41 -31.23
C ASP A 18 12.03 3.89 -32.56
N THR A 19 10.71 4.06 -32.62
CA THR A 19 10.01 4.62 -33.80
C THR A 19 8.92 5.58 -33.38
N MET A 20 8.66 6.59 -34.20
CA MET A 20 7.58 7.55 -34.02
C MET A 20 6.84 7.78 -35.34
N SER A 21 5.52 7.80 -35.23
CA SER A 21 4.61 8.26 -36.29
C SER A 21 3.78 9.42 -35.77
N THR A 22 3.68 10.52 -36.50
CA THR A 22 2.95 11.71 -36.04
C THR A 22 2.10 12.35 -37.13
N SER A 23 0.97 12.92 -36.71
CA SER A 23 0.15 13.84 -37.50
C SER A 23 -0.07 15.11 -36.69
N LEU A 24 0.23 16.25 -37.27
CA LEU A 24 0.10 17.55 -36.63
C LEU A 24 -1.07 18.36 -37.20
N SER A 25 -2.08 17.70 -37.78
CA SER A 25 -3.29 18.36 -38.26
C SER A 25 -4.02 19.02 -37.12
N GLU A 26 -4.33 20.32 -37.24
CA GLU A 26 -4.97 21.11 -36.19
C GLU A 26 -6.25 20.43 -35.66
N GLY A 27 -6.33 20.27 -34.33
CA GLY A 27 -7.43 19.62 -33.61
C GLY A 27 -7.47 18.11 -33.74
N ARG A 28 -6.54 17.49 -34.48
CA ARG A 28 -6.38 16.03 -34.65
C ARG A 28 -4.92 15.62 -34.50
N GLU A 29 -4.25 16.29 -33.59
CA GLU A 29 -2.87 15.97 -33.25
C GLU A 29 -2.78 14.54 -32.72
N HIS A 30 -1.82 13.80 -33.28
CA HIS A 30 -1.61 12.40 -32.96
C HIS A 30 -0.13 12.07 -33.07
N ALA A 31 0.42 11.41 -32.07
CA ALA A 31 1.76 10.88 -32.08
C ALA A 31 1.77 9.49 -31.48
N LEU A 32 2.40 8.53 -32.15
CA LEU A 32 2.51 7.17 -31.72
C LEU A 32 3.99 6.78 -31.61
N LEU A 33 4.43 6.50 -30.41
CA LEU A 33 5.76 6.03 -30.04
C LEU A 33 5.72 4.52 -29.84
N ARG A 34 6.68 3.80 -30.40
CA ARG A 34 6.81 2.34 -30.23
C ARG A 34 8.24 1.95 -29.95
N GLY A 35 8.39 0.93 -29.12
CA GLY A 35 9.65 0.39 -28.66
C GLY A 35 10.33 1.35 -27.69
N ASN A 36 10.56 0.92 -26.45
CA ASN A 36 11.17 1.76 -25.40
C ASN A 36 10.54 3.15 -25.31
N ALA A 37 9.22 3.23 -25.53
CA ALA A 37 8.49 4.48 -25.57
C ALA A 37 8.51 5.15 -24.20
N ARG A 38 8.82 6.45 -24.19
CA ARG A 38 8.98 7.27 -22.98
C ARG A 38 8.41 8.66 -23.18
N VAL A 39 7.72 9.16 -22.16
CA VAL A 39 7.27 10.57 -22.04
C VAL A 39 7.69 11.06 -20.68
N GLU A 40 8.28 12.26 -20.62
CA GLU A 40 8.81 12.83 -19.39
C GLU A 40 8.45 14.32 -19.28
N THR A 41 8.09 14.74 -18.07
CA THR A 41 8.08 16.12 -17.59
C THR A 41 9.13 16.27 -16.49
N GLU A 42 9.17 17.41 -15.80
CA GLU A 42 10.06 17.63 -14.66
C GLU A 42 9.85 16.59 -13.56
N ASP A 43 8.59 16.29 -13.23
CA ASP A 43 8.23 15.45 -12.08
C ASP A 43 7.71 14.06 -12.48
N LEU A 44 7.27 13.88 -13.74
CA LEU A 44 6.59 12.66 -14.19
C LEU A 44 7.37 11.97 -15.30
N ARG A 45 7.59 10.66 -15.13
CA ARG A 45 8.14 9.78 -16.17
C ARG A 45 7.17 8.62 -16.42
N ILE A 46 6.82 8.43 -17.70
CA ILE A 46 6.01 7.30 -18.16
C ILE A 46 6.82 6.51 -19.18
N THR A 47 6.94 5.22 -18.99
CA THR A 47 7.54 4.28 -19.96
C THR A 47 6.55 3.17 -20.30
N ALA A 48 6.56 2.71 -21.55
CA ALA A 48 5.72 1.62 -22.02
C ALA A 48 6.29 0.98 -23.32
N SER A 49 5.72 -0.12 -23.75
CA SER A 49 6.04 -0.67 -25.08
C SER A 49 5.52 0.23 -26.21
N GLU A 50 4.36 0.86 -25.99
CA GLU A 50 3.71 1.81 -26.91
C GLU A 50 3.09 2.95 -26.13
N ILE A 51 3.27 4.19 -26.61
CA ILE A 51 2.61 5.39 -26.09
C ILE A 51 1.98 6.15 -27.25
N GLU A 52 0.67 6.33 -27.18
CA GLU A 52 -0.13 7.10 -28.11
C GLU A 52 -0.55 8.41 -27.45
N LEU A 53 -0.14 9.54 -28.01
CA LEU A 53 -0.54 10.88 -27.58
C LEU A 53 -1.54 11.43 -28.60
N PHE A 54 -2.68 11.94 -28.16
CA PHE A 54 -3.71 12.37 -29.10
C PHE A 54 -4.64 13.45 -28.51
N GLY A 55 -5.48 13.99 -29.42
CA GLY A 55 -6.39 15.09 -29.12
C GLY A 55 -5.69 16.43 -29.14
N LYS A 56 -6.48 17.50 -29.13
CA LYS A 56 -5.98 18.87 -29.21
C LYS A 56 -4.91 19.12 -28.14
N ASP A 57 -3.75 19.62 -28.56
CA ASP A 57 -2.60 19.85 -27.69
C ASP A 57 -2.14 18.58 -26.91
N PHE A 58 -2.36 17.39 -27.49
CA PHE A 58 -1.99 16.11 -26.89
C PHE A 58 -2.51 15.95 -25.45
N ILE A 59 -3.79 16.29 -25.23
CA ILE A 59 -4.40 16.20 -23.88
C ILE A 59 -4.59 14.78 -23.39
N TYR A 60 -4.55 13.78 -24.26
CA TYR A 60 -4.70 12.38 -23.92
C TYR A 60 -3.42 11.58 -24.18
N ALA A 61 -3.11 10.68 -23.26
CA ALA A 61 -2.07 9.67 -23.45
C ALA A 61 -2.68 8.28 -23.20
N LEU A 62 -2.36 7.33 -24.08
CA LEU A 62 -2.69 5.92 -23.91
C LEU A 62 -1.41 5.10 -24.03
N CYS A 63 -1.03 4.48 -22.92
CA CYS A 63 0.19 3.69 -22.81
C CYS A 63 -0.19 2.21 -22.73
N ARG A 64 0.50 1.36 -23.49
CA ARG A 64 0.24 -0.08 -23.57
C ARG A 64 1.52 -0.89 -23.44
N GLY A 65 1.44 -1.99 -22.71
CA GLY A 65 2.50 -2.99 -22.54
C GLY A 65 3.61 -2.52 -21.61
N SER A 66 3.78 -3.23 -20.49
CA SER A 66 4.82 -2.96 -19.48
C SER A 66 4.86 -1.48 -19.05
N VAL A 67 3.68 -0.94 -18.76
CA VAL A 67 3.58 0.45 -18.34
C VAL A 67 4.24 0.63 -16.98
N HIS A 68 5.12 1.62 -16.87
CA HIS A 68 5.74 2.05 -15.63
C HIS A 68 5.69 3.57 -15.53
N VAL A 69 5.16 4.07 -14.42
CA VAL A 69 5.02 5.49 -14.13
C VAL A 69 5.77 5.81 -12.85
N VAL A 70 6.53 6.89 -12.87
CA VAL A 70 7.17 7.47 -11.68
C VAL A 70 6.76 8.93 -11.61
N ASP A 71 6.07 9.29 -10.54
CA ASP A 71 5.73 10.67 -10.18
C ASP A 71 6.59 11.06 -8.96
N ALA A 72 7.69 11.73 -9.22
CA ALA A 72 8.66 12.10 -8.19
C ALA A 72 8.11 13.14 -7.21
N LYS A 73 7.22 14.02 -7.68
CA LYS A 73 6.60 15.04 -6.85
C LYS A 73 5.64 14.48 -5.81
N ARG A 74 4.94 13.41 -6.17
CA ARG A 74 3.94 12.76 -5.32
C ARG A 74 4.48 11.51 -4.61
N GLY A 75 5.71 11.10 -4.88
CA GLY A 75 6.28 9.85 -4.37
C GLY A 75 5.51 8.62 -4.83
N ILE A 76 4.90 8.65 -6.03
CA ILE A 76 4.09 7.54 -6.56
C ILE A 76 4.88 6.78 -7.62
N GLU A 77 4.89 5.47 -7.49
CA GLU A 77 5.35 4.54 -8.51
C GLU A 77 4.22 3.60 -8.90
N LEU A 78 4.00 3.39 -10.21
CA LEU A 78 2.89 2.55 -10.69
C LEU A 78 3.34 1.66 -11.84
N THR A 79 2.94 0.40 -11.78
CA THR A 79 3.11 -0.57 -12.87
C THR A 79 1.77 -1.15 -13.30
N SER A 80 1.60 -1.40 -14.61
CA SER A 80 0.35 -1.96 -15.16
C SER A 80 0.53 -2.49 -16.59
N THR A 81 -0.54 -3.00 -17.16
CA THR A 81 -0.58 -3.38 -18.58
C THR A 81 -0.99 -2.22 -19.47
N GLU A 82 -1.92 -1.38 -19.00
CA GLU A 82 -2.42 -0.23 -19.76
C GLU A 82 -2.67 0.96 -18.82
N LEU A 83 -2.37 2.15 -19.32
CA LEU A 83 -2.68 3.44 -18.67
C LEU A 83 -3.31 4.37 -19.69
N PHE A 84 -4.48 4.91 -19.37
CA PHE A 84 -5.06 6.09 -20.01
C PHE A 84 -4.92 7.30 -19.10
N TYR A 85 -4.39 8.40 -19.62
CA TYR A 85 -4.24 9.64 -18.89
C TYR A 85 -4.91 10.81 -19.62
N ASN A 86 -5.74 11.55 -18.90
CA ASN A 86 -6.32 12.82 -19.34
C ASN A 86 -5.58 13.97 -18.62
N ARG A 87 -4.71 14.65 -19.32
CA ARG A 87 -3.87 15.72 -18.78
C ARG A 87 -4.68 16.94 -18.33
N ARG A 88 -5.78 17.26 -19.03
CA ARG A 88 -6.63 18.40 -18.68
C ARG A 88 -7.32 18.21 -17.36
N ASP A 89 -7.95 17.07 -17.17
CA ASP A 89 -8.74 16.75 -15.99
C ASP A 89 -7.90 16.11 -14.89
N LYS A 90 -6.62 15.81 -15.20
CA LYS A 90 -5.67 15.10 -14.32
C LYS A 90 -6.23 13.79 -13.79
N ILE A 91 -6.82 13.01 -14.70
CA ILE A 91 -7.38 11.69 -14.40
C ILE A 91 -6.50 10.61 -15.04
N ALA A 92 -5.99 9.71 -14.23
CA ALA A 92 -5.30 8.50 -14.67
C ALA A 92 -6.20 7.28 -14.47
N ARG A 93 -6.33 6.43 -15.49
CA ARG A 93 -7.03 5.14 -15.42
C ARG A 93 -6.08 4.03 -15.80
N VAL A 94 -5.96 3.07 -14.94
CA VAL A 94 -4.99 1.99 -15.05
C VAL A 94 -5.70 0.66 -15.04
N THR A 95 -5.33 -0.23 -15.96
CA THR A 95 -5.91 -1.57 -16.06
C THR A 95 -4.84 -2.65 -16.19
N GLY A 96 -5.21 -3.86 -15.79
CA GLY A 96 -4.37 -5.05 -15.94
C GLY A 96 -3.25 -5.15 -14.89
N ASN A 97 -3.53 -5.87 -13.79
CA ASN A 97 -2.58 -6.15 -12.71
C ASN A 97 -1.87 -4.88 -12.19
N ALA A 98 -2.66 -3.84 -11.96
CA ALA A 98 -2.14 -2.56 -11.49
C ALA A 98 -1.55 -2.68 -10.09
N VAL A 99 -0.33 -2.18 -9.92
CA VAL A 99 0.35 -2.05 -8.63
C VAL A 99 0.82 -0.60 -8.49
N MET A 100 0.35 0.09 -7.46
CA MET A 100 0.73 1.45 -7.12
C MET A 100 1.43 1.44 -5.76
N SER A 101 2.60 2.03 -5.68
CA SER A 101 3.35 2.27 -4.46
C SER A 101 3.30 3.76 -4.13
N ASP A 102 2.79 4.11 -2.98
CA ASP A 102 2.82 5.45 -2.40
C ASP A 102 3.95 5.46 -1.36
N LEU A 103 5.08 6.04 -1.73
CA LEU A 103 6.31 6.03 -0.91
C LEU A 103 6.19 6.95 0.30
N GLU A 104 5.44 8.05 0.19
CA GLU A 104 5.24 8.99 1.30
C GLU A 104 4.37 8.38 2.41
N ASN A 105 3.36 7.60 2.03
CA ASN A 105 2.45 6.96 2.98
C ASN A 105 2.84 5.50 3.29
N GLU A 106 3.96 5.00 2.75
CA GLU A 106 4.44 3.62 2.91
C GLU A 106 3.34 2.59 2.58
N MET A 107 2.61 2.83 1.48
CA MET A 107 1.43 2.06 1.11
C MET A 107 1.58 1.44 -0.28
N VAL A 108 1.19 0.17 -0.41
CA VAL A 108 1.09 -0.52 -1.71
C VAL A 108 -0.35 -0.88 -1.98
N VAL A 109 -0.85 -0.47 -3.14
CA VAL A 109 -2.22 -0.70 -3.61
C VAL A 109 -2.18 -1.59 -4.85
N LYS A 110 -3.00 -2.64 -4.87
CA LYS A 110 -3.15 -3.54 -6.00
C LYS A 110 -4.62 -3.68 -6.37
N GLY A 111 -4.89 -3.77 -7.68
CA GLY A 111 -6.23 -3.99 -8.20
C GLY A 111 -6.23 -4.27 -9.69
N GLY A 112 -7.34 -4.77 -10.23
CA GLY A 112 -7.52 -4.92 -11.66
C GLY A 112 -7.79 -3.61 -12.38
N PHE A 113 -8.30 -2.61 -11.65
CA PHE A 113 -8.57 -1.26 -12.12
C PHE A 113 -8.23 -0.24 -11.02
N ILE A 114 -7.49 0.81 -11.38
CA ILE A 114 -7.22 1.97 -10.52
C ILE A 114 -7.55 3.23 -11.30
N GLU A 115 -8.36 4.12 -10.72
CA GLU A 115 -8.58 5.47 -11.22
C GLU A 115 -8.09 6.48 -10.18
N ASP A 116 -7.14 7.31 -10.58
CA ASP A 116 -6.64 8.41 -9.76
C ASP A 116 -7.14 9.74 -10.31
N ARG A 117 -7.81 10.52 -9.48
CA ARG A 117 -8.34 11.85 -9.77
C ARG A 117 -7.58 12.88 -8.94
N ASP A 118 -6.50 13.37 -9.50
CA ASP A 118 -5.56 14.23 -8.80
C ASP A 118 -6.22 15.51 -8.24
N SER A 119 -7.09 16.15 -9.03
CA SER A 119 -7.83 17.35 -8.61
C SER A 119 -8.78 17.14 -7.42
N GLU A 120 -9.24 15.92 -7.21
CA GLU A 120 -10.12 15.54 -6.10
C GLU A 120 -9.35 14.92 -4.93
N GLY A 121 -8.06 14.62 -5.11
CA GLY A 121 -7.26 13.85 -4.16
C GLY A 121 -7.82 12.45 -3.91
N LEU A 122 -8.55 11.88 -4.90
CA LEU A 122 -9.29 10.64 -4.78
C LEU A 122 -8.70 9.55 -5.65
N THR A 123 -8.36 8.43 -5.04
CA THR A 123 -8.00 7.18 -5.74
C THR A 123 -9.10 6.15 -5.53
N VAL A 124 -9.59 5.58 -6.62
CA VAL A 124 -10.61 4.50 -6.64
C VAL A 124 -9.94 3.23 -7.14
N VAL A 125 -10.10 2.12 -6.40
CA VAL A 125 -9.54 0.82 -6.75
C VAL A 125 -10.64 -0.21 -6.82
N GLN A 126 -10.61 -1.06 -7.84
CA GLN A 126 -11.62 -2.08 -8.08
C GLN A 126 -10.99 -3.40 -8.55
N ILE A 127 -11.71 -4.48 -8.39
CA ILE A 127 -11.38 -5.82 -8.87
C ILE A 127 -10.19 -6.41 -8.10
N GLY A 128 -10.49 -7.17 -7.08
CA GLY A 128 -9.50 -7.87 -6.27
C GLY A 128 -8.55 -6.94 -5.52
N VAL A 129 -9.12 -5.93 -4.89
CA VAL A 129 -8.37 -4.89 -4.15
C VAL A 129 -7.53 -5.50 -3.05
N ARG A 130 -6.26 -5.11 -3.00
CA ARG A 130 -5.34 -5.39 -1.88
C ARG A 130 -4.57 -4.14 -1.55
N ILE A 131 -4.59 -3.76 -0.28
CA ILE A 131 -3.85 -2.61 0.23
C ILE A 131 -2.98 -3.10 1.39
N LEU A 132 -1.70 -2.77 1.31
CA LEU A 132 -0.70 -3.12 2.31
C LEU A 132 -0.08 -1.81 2.82
N LYS A 133 -0.09 -1.63 4.13
CA LYS A 133 0.54 -0.49 4.80
C LYS A 133 1.04 -0.98 6.17
N LYS A 134 2.37 -1.03 6.37
CA LYS A 134 2.99 -1.48 7.61
C LYS A 134 2.38 -2.82 8.11
N ASP A 135 1.66 -2.78 9.24
CA ASP A 135 1.00 -3.93 9.88
C ASP A 135 -0.49 -4.08 9.47
N LEU A 136 -0.95 -3.31 8.48
CA LEU A 136 -2.33 -3.30 7.97
C LEU A 136 -2.39 -3.96 6.59
N VAL A 137 -3.23 -4.98 6.46
CA VAL A 137 -3.53 -5.66 5.20
C VAL A 137 -5.04 -5.60 4.95
N CYS A 138 -5.45 -4.97 3.85
CA CYS A 138 -6.85 -4.88 3.46
C CYS A 138 -7.11 -5.67 2.19
N ARG A 139 -8.26 -6.33 2.12
CA ARG A 139 -8.82 -6.98 0.93
C ARG A 139 -10.26 -6.53 0.77
N ALA A 140 -10.68 -6.24 -0.47
CA ALA A 140 -12.03 -5.83 -0.80
C ALA A 140 -12.29 -6.00 -2.30
N GLU A 141 -13.52 -5.80 -2.76
CA GLU A 141 -13.81 -5.66 -4.18
C GLU A 141 -13.71 -4.21 -4.64
N PHE A 142 -13.89 -3.27 -3.72
CA PHE A 142 -13.89 -1.85 -4.00
C PHE A 142 -13.24 -1.07 -2.86
N ALA A 143 -12.38 -0.07 -3.21
CA ALA A 143 -11.79 0.86 -2.27
C ALA A 143 -11.82 2.29 -2.80
N ARG A 144 -11.97 3.25 -1.90
CA ARG A 144 -11.77 4.68 -2.12
C ARG A 144 -10.75 5.19 -1.12
N TYR A 145 -9.77 5.92 -1.60
CA TYR A 145 -8.77 6.56 -0.76
C TYR A 145 -8.76 8.07 -1.02
N TRP A 146 -9.08 8.85 0.00
CA TRP A 146 -8.97 10.32 -0.01
C TRP A 146 -7.62 10.71 0.58
N ARG A 147 -6.70 11.09 -0.29
CA ARG A 147 -5.29 11.34 0.03
C ARG A 147 -5.13 12.44 1.08
N GLU A 148 -5.78 13.60 0.90
CA GLU A 148 -5.66 14.74 1.81
C GLU A 148 -6.22 14.46 3.21
N ARG A 149 -7.27 13.66 3.28
CA ARG A 149 -7.92 13.27 4.55
C ARG A 149 -7.32 12.01 5.14
N LYS A 150 -6.48 11.32 4.38
CA LYS A 150 -5.93 9.99 4.71
C LYS A 150 -6.98 8.95 5.12
N VAL A 151 -8.18 9.05 4.54
CA VAL A 151 -9.30 8.14 4.80
C VAL A 151 -9.39 7.09 3.71
N LEU A 152 -9.42 5.83 4.13
CA LEU A 152 -9.62 4.66 3.28
C LEU A 152 -10.99 4.04 3.56
N GLU A 153 -11.82 3.94 2.55
CA GLU A 153 -13.12 3.25 2.60
C GLU A 153 -13.05 1.97 1.78
N LEU A 154 -13.51 0.87 2.37
CA LEU A 154 -13.52 -0.46 1.77
C LEU A 154 -14.96 -0.98 1.72
N SER A 155 -15.35 -1.61 0.61
CA SER A 155 -16.64 -2.27 0.45
C SER A 155 -16.56 -3.50 -0.46
N GLY A 156 -17.64 -4.29 -0.52
CA GLY A 156 -17.65 -5.56 -1.23
C GLY A 156 -16.88 -6.63 -0.45
N MET A 157 -17.45 -7.06 0.68
CA MET A 157 -16.89 -8.07 1.59
C MET A 157 -15.47 -7.73 2.07
N PRO A 158 -15.24 -6.52 2.60
CA PRO A 158 -13.93 -6.14 3.07
C PRO A 158 -13.46 -7.02 4.23
N VAL A 159 -12.17 -7.35 4.18
CA VAL A 159 -11.42 -8.02 5.24
C VAL A 159 -10.20 -7.18 5.55
N VAL A 160 -10.06 -6.80 6.81
CA VAL A 160 -8.90 -6.06 7.31
C VAL A 160 -8.18 -6.92 8.33
N THR A 161 -6.89 -7.12 8.14
CA THR A 161 -6.01 -7.78 9.11
C THR A 161 -5.01 -6.77 9.64
N ARG A 162 -4.87 -6.68 10.96
CA ARG A 162 -3.93 -5.80 11.64
C ARG A 162 -3.34 -6.50 12.85
N ARG A 163 -2.02 -6.67 12.89
CA ARG A 163 -1.27 -7.31 13.99
C ARG A 163 -1.82 -8.68 14.42
N GLY A 164 -2.31 -9.48 13.46
CA GLY A 164 -2.97 -10.77 13.72
C GLY A 164 -4.49 -10.68 13.82
N ASP A 165 -5.04 -9.59 14.31
CA ASP A 165 -6.48 -9.37 14.39
C ASP A 165 -7.11 -9.28 13.00
N THR A 166 -8.25 -9.91 12.83
CA THR A 166 -8.99 -9.89 11.57
C THR A 166 -10.40 -9.35 11.77
N TYR A 167 -10.82 -8.45 10.88
CA TYR A 167 -12.11 -7.78 10.91
C TYR A 167 -12.80 -7.89 9.55
N GLN A 168 -14.11 -8.14 9.59
CA GLN A 168 -15.00 -8.21 8.42
C GLN A 168 -16.27 -7.40 8.69
N ALA A 169 -16.81 -6.74 7.67
CA ALA A 169 -18.06 -5.99 7.73
C ALA A 169 -18.64 -5.84 6.31
N ALA A 170 -19.79 -5.20 6.15
CA ALA A 170 -20.27 -4.79 4.82
C ALA A 170 -19.48 -3.60 4.29
N ARG A 171 -19.08 -2.69 5.18
CA ARG A 171 -18.23 -1.52 4.90
C ARG A 171 -17.25 -1.29 6.04
N ILE A 172 -16.02 -0.93 5.71
CA ILE A 172 -14.98 -0.56 6.67
C ILE A 172 -14.39 0.79 6.25
N VAL A 173 -14.32 1.72 7.19
CA VAL A 173 -13.66 3.02 7.02
C VAL A 173 -12.47 3.09 7.96
N ILE A 174 -11.30 3.45 7.43
CA ILE A 174 -10.05 3.53 8.18
C ILE A 174 -9.50 4.94 8.04
N ASP A 175 -9.29 5.61 9.15
CA ASP A 175 -8.46 6.80 9.23
C ASP A 175 -6.99 6.36 9.38
N LEU A 176 -6.16 6.65 8.38
CA LEU A 176 -4.77 6.19 8.34
C LEU A 176 -3.82 7.04 9.19
N ASP A 177 -4.28 8.20 9.69
CA ASP A 177 -3.53 9.08 10.61
C ASP A 177 -3.77 8.67 12.06
N THR A 178 -5.04 8.54 12.44
CA THR A 178 -5.42 8.19 13.83
C THR A 178 -5.42 6.67 14.06
N GLU A 179 -5.36 5.88 12.98
CA GLU A 179 -5.50 4.43 12.98
C GLU A 179 -6.87 3.94 13.49
N GLU A 180 -7.87 4.82 13.53
CA GLU A 180 -9.25 4.48 13.90
C GLU A 180 -9.94 3.74 12.76
N MET A 181 -10.73 2.72 13.13
CA MET A 181 -11.51 1.92 12.18
C MET A 181 -12.98 1.90 12.58
N THR A 182 -13.85 2.20 11.62
CA THR A 182 -15.32 2.11 11.76
C THR A 182 -15.83 0.97 10.89
N PHE A 183 -16.66 0.11 11.48
CA PHE A 183 -17.24 -1.06 10.83
C PHE A 183 -18.75 -0.92 10.74
N GLU A 184 -19.31 -1.14 9.55
CA GLU A 184 -20.75 -1.02 9.31
C GLU A 184 -21.30 -2.31 8.65
N GLY A 185 -22.39 -2.86 9.21
CA GLY A 185 -23.12 -4.02 8.70
C GLY A 185 -22.40 -5.36 8.92
N GLU A 186 -23.09 -6.31 9.57
CA GLU A 186 -22.63 -7.69 9.80
C GLU A 186 -21.19 -7.83 10.28
N VAL A 187 -20.83 -7.08 11.32
CA VAL A 187 -19.47 -7.04 11.84
C VAL A 187 -19.07 -8.38 12.45
N LYS A 188 -17.93 -8.91 12.00
CA LYS A 188 -17.30 -10.15 12.52
C LYS A 188 -15.80 -9.88 12.68
N GLY A 189 -15.18 -10.54 13.68
CA GLY A 189 -13.74 -10.41 13.88
C GLY A 189 -13.19 -11.54 14.75
N SER A 190 -11.89 -11.71 14.67
CA SER A 190 -11.10 -12.54 15.58
C SER A 190 -9.93 -11.72 16.09
N LEU A 191 -9.66 -11.82 17.39
CA LEU A 191 -8.55 -11.16 18.06
C LEU A 191 -7.53 -12.24 18.47
N GLU A 192 -6.25 -12.00 18.17
CA GLU A 192 -5.17 -12.80 18.75
C GLU A 192 -4.89 -12.28 20.16
N THR A 193 -5.30 -13.05 21.17
CA THR A 193 -4.83 -12.85 22.54
C THR A 193 -3.45 -13.50 22.68
N ALA A 194 -2.43 -12.72 23.04
CA ALA A 194 -1.17 -13.28 23.48
C ALA A 194 -1.47 -14.23 24.67
N GLU A 195 -1.18 -15.53 24.53
CA GLU A 195 -1.13 -16.41 25.69
C GLU A 195 -0.04 -15.87 26.61
N GLU A 196 -0.43 -15.36 27.79
CA GLU A 196 0.51 -15.18 28.89
C GLU A 196 1.07 -16.57 29.20
N GLU A 197 2.37 -16.78 29.00
CA GLU A 197 3.05 -17.95 29.51
C GLU A 197 2.66 -18.11 31.01
N PRO A 198 2.12 -19.28 31.46
CA PRO A 198 1.80 -19.46 32.86
C PRO A 198 3.10 -19.26 33.64
N GLY A 199 3.13 -18.20 34.44
CA GLY A 199 4.27 -17.81 35.26
C GLY A 199 4.82 -19.02 36.01
N ALA A 200 6.09 -19.23 35.93
CA ALA A 200 6.83 -20.22 36.71
C ALA A 200 6.42 -20.12 38.19
N PRO A 201 6.13 -21.24 38.88
CA PRO A 201 5.72 -21.18 40.26
C PRO A 201 6.78 -20.54 41.12
N ALA A 202 6.39 -19.45 41.80
CA ALA A 202 7.22 -18.78 42.78
C ALA A 202 7.66 -19.82 43.85
N THR A 203 8.94 -20.13 43.87
CA THR A 203 9.59 -20.83 44.96
C THR A 203 9.55 -19.94 46.18
N THR A 204 8.56 -20.20 47.04
CA THR A 204 8.50 -19.65 48.41
C THR A 204 9.67 -20.22 49.20
N GLY A 205 10.73 -19.45 49.33
CA GLY A 205 11.80 -19.70 50.30
C GLY A 205 11.26 -19.52 51.71
N GLY A 206 10.91 -20.62 52.36
CA GLY A 206 10.60 -20.66 53.75
C GLY A 206 11.87 -20.51 54.60
N SER A 207 11.97 -19.39 55.32
CA SER A 207 12.95 -19.19 56.40
C SER A 207 12.70 -20.17 57.51
N ALA A 208 13.68 -21.00 57.87
CA ALA A 208 13.70 -21.79 59.10
C ALA A 208 14.31 -20.94 60.21
N PRO A 209 13.74 -20.96 61.44
CA PRO A 209 14.47 -20.41 62.61
C PRO A 209 15.38 -21.47 63.21
N ALA A 210 16.55 -21.01 63.67
CA ALA A 210 17.54 -21.73 64.42
C ALA A 210 17.01 -22.05 65.82
N ASP A 211 17.29 -23.27 66.32
CA ASP A 211 17.50 -23.43 67.76
C ASP A 211 18.51 -24.58 68.00
N ALA A 212 19.21 -24.42 69.11
CA ALA A 212 20.46 -25.04 69.54
C ALA A 212 20.22 -26.40 70.27
N GLY A 213 21.26 -27.24 70.25
CA GLY A 213 21.36 -28.35 71.21
C GLY A 213 22.30 -29.48 70.75
N ALA A 214 23.52 -29.46 71.18
CA ALA A 214 24.41 -30.62 71.20
C ALA A 214 24.29 -31.30 72.59
N PRO A 215 24.98 -32.44 72.90
CA PRO A 215 25.75 -33.44 72.15
C PRO A 215 25.45 -34.90 72.57
N GLY A 216 26.12 -35.88 71.96
CA GLY A 216 26.22 -37.24 72.53
C GLY A 216 26.37 -38.36 71.52
N ASP A 217 27.59 -38.66 71.22
CA ASP A 217 28.42 -39.85 71.45
C ASP A 217 27.94 -41.22 70.88
N SER A 218 28.93 -41.89 70.31
CA SER A 218 29.18 -43.31 70.34
C SER A 218 28.84 -44.16 69.11
N SER A 219 29.95 -44.66 68.54
CA SER A 219 30.25 -45.98 68.05
C SER A 219 29.78 -46.44 66.65
N ALA A 220 30.81 -46.63 65.86
CA ALA A 220 30.88 -47.63 64.80
C ALA A 220 30.90 -49.06 65.37
N PRO A 221 30.86 -50.19 64.63
CA PRO A 221 31.44 -50.38 63.30
C PRO A 221 30.74 -51.39 62.36
N ALA A 222 31.28 -51.43 61.14
CA ALA A 222 31.61 -52.59 60.31
C ALA A 222 30.56 -53.54 59.68
N GLY A 223 30.84 -53.84 58.45
CA GLY A 223 30.50 -55.11 57.75
C GLY A 223 29.59 -54.85 56.55
N GLY A 224 29.94 -55.02 55.37
CA GLY A 224 30.65 -56.07 54.69
C GLY A 224 29.75 -56.73 53.68
N GLY A 225 30.20 -56.82 52.45
CA GLY A 225 29.75 -57.94 51.59
C GLY A 225 29.01 -57.56 50.28
N SER A 226 29.74 -57.44 49.24
CA SER A 226 29.75 -58.23 48.01
C SER A 226 28.43 -58.73 47.40
N GLY A 227 28.31 -58.57 46.11
CA GLY A 227 27.96 -59.68 45.27
C GLY A 227 26.91 -59.43 44.18
N GLN A 228 27.42 -59.45 42.98
CA GLN A 228 26.92 -59.76 41.66
C GLN A 228 26.04 -58.75 40.99
#